data_c6f0cb4aed665e72bcb1bf5496739024
#
_entry.id   c6f0cb4aed665e72bcb1bf5496739024
#
_cell.length_a   1.000
_cell.length_b   1.000
_cell.length_c   1.000
_cell.angle_alpha   90.00
_cell.angle_beta   90.00
_cell.angle_gamma   90.00
#
_symmetry.space_group_name_H-M   'P 1'
#
loop_
_entity.id
_entity.type
_entity.pdbx_description
1 polymer ?
#
loop_
_entity_poly.entity_id
_entity_poly.type
_entity_poly.pdbx_seq_one_letter_code
_entity_poly.pdbx_strand_id
1 'polypeptide(L)'
;MAASYGSAQMSGNSSGQGANAVVPPEVQGLNWGAFLLNWIWAIGNGTWIGLLALVPGLNLIMAIVLLIKGNEWAWRNKQWDSVEAFKATQRKWMIAGLVILAIGIVFGCLSGVLGGIAGSSGSTAP
;
A
#
# COMPACT_ATOMS: atom_id res chain seq x y z
N MET A 1 26.98 25.73 5.51
CA MET A 1 26.55 25.21 5.42
C MET A 1 26.22 24.77 4.86
N ALA A 2 26.49 24.59 4.70
CA ALA A 2 26.03 24.01 4.19
C ALA A 2 25.45 23.51 4.57
N ALA A 3 26.00 23.74 5.13
CA ALA A 3 25.15 23.14 5.60
C ALA A 3 24.08 23.58 5.27
N SER A 4 24.15 24.50 5.03
CA SER A 4 22.91 24.71 4.80
C SER A 4 22.43 24.44 3.47
N TYR A 5 23.01 24.02 2.89
CA TYR A 5 22.29 23.60 1.91
C TYR A 5 21.84 22.67 1.82
N GLY A 6 22.65 22.60 1.96
CA GLY A 6 22.09 21.33 2.23
C GLY A 6 20.90 21.37 3.14
N SER A 7 20.89 22.24 4.09
CA SER A 7 19.77 22.36 5.00
C SER A 7 18.50 22.81 4.29
N ALA A 8 18.62 23.66 3.29
CA ALA A 8 17.46 24.06 2.52
C ALA A 8 16.89 22.90 1.73
N GLN A 9 17.75 22.05 1.20
CA GLN A 9 17.30 20.84 0.54
C GLN A 9 16.74 19.86 1.52
N MET A 10 17.38 19.76 2.69
CA MET A 10 16.90 18.85 3.70
C MET A 10 15.57 19.28 4.26
N SER A 11 15.27 20.58 4.25
CA SER A 11 13.95 21.01 4.65
C SER A 11 12.90 20.55 3.67
N GLY A 12 13.30 20.27 2.42
CA GLY A 12 12.41 19.72 1.43
C GLY A 12 12.41 18.21 1.39
N ASN A 13 13.44 17.56 1.94
CA ASN A 13 13.54 16.10 1.88
C ASN A 13 14.18 15.55 3.14
N SER A 14 13.33 15.33 4.13
CA SER A 14 13.72 14.65 5.37
C SER A 14 13.20 13.24 5.43
N SER A 15 12.88 12.62 4.29
CA SER A 15 12.36 11.26 4.25
C SER A 15 13.32 10.28 4.92
N GLY A 16 12.77 9.28 5.55
CA GLY A 16 13.55 8.25 6.23
C GLY A 16 14.01 8.61 7.63
N GLN A 17 13.68 9.80 8.11
CA GLN A 17 14.13 10.27 9.43
C GLN A 17 13.13 9.97 10.54
N GLY A 18 12.13 9.13 10.28
CA GLY A 18 11.17 8.73 11.29
C GLY A 18 10.36 9.90 11.83
N ALA A 19 10.33 10.04 13.14
CA ALA A 19 9.56 11.10 13.78
C ALA A 19 10.05 12.50 13.42
N ASN A 20 11.32 12.63 13.00
CA ASN A 20 11.88 13.92 12.61
C ASN A 20 11.61 14.28 11.16
N ALA A 21 11.01 13.37 10.39
CA ALA A 21 10.69 13.64 9.00
C ALA A 21 9.54 14.63 8.91
N VAL A 22 9.69 15.58 7.97
CA VAL A 22 8.61 16.50 7.61
C VAL A 22 7.95 15.93 6.36
N VAL A 23 6.67 15.66 6.45
CA VAL A 23 5.91 15.07 5.34
C VAL A 23 5.39 16.21 4.47
N PRO A 24 5.87 16.33 3.22
CA PRO A 24 5.38 17.40 2.33
C PRO A 24 3.90 17.24 2.04
N PRO A 25 3.16 18.34 1.85
CA PRO A 25 1.74 18.24 1.51
C PRO A 25 1.49 17.43 0.24
N GLU A 26 2.40 17.49 -0.72
CA GLU A 26 2.26 16.79 -1.99
C GLU A 26 2.30 15.26 -1.84
N VAL A 27 2.86 14.78 -0.74
CA VAL A 27 2.97 13.35 -0.43
C VAL A 27 1.72 12.84 0.30
N GLN A 28 1.01 13.72 0.96
CA GLN A 28 -0.15 13.36 1.75
C GLN A 28 -1.32 12.97 0.87
N GLY A 29 -2.22 12.18 1.40
CA GLY A 29 -3.39 11.71 0.68
C GLY A 29 -3.58 10.23 0.88
N LEU A 30 -4.52 9.66 0.12
CA LEU A 30 -4.84 8.24 0.22
C LEU A 30 -3.82 7.40 -0.54
N ASN A 31 -3.45 6.27 0.05
CA ASN A 31 -2.51 5.34 -0.58
C ASN A 31 -3.23 4.04 -0.91
N TRP A 32 -3.73 3.95 -2.13
CA TRP A 32 -4.48 2.79 -2.58
C TRP A 32 -3.63 1.53 -2.70
N GLY A 33 -2.34 1.68 -3.03
CA GLY A 33 -1.42 0.55 -3.04
C GLY A 33 -1.27 -0.07 -1.65
N ALA A 34 -1.18 0.78 -0.64
CA ALA A 34 -1.11 0.32 0.75
C ALA A 34 -2.40 -0.37 1.18
N PHE A 35 -3.55 0.14 0.73
CA PHE A 35 -4.83 -0.48 1.02
C PHE A 35 -4.96 -1.85 0.35
N LEU A 36 -4.60 -1.93 -0.93
CA LEU A 36 -4.79 -3.15 -1.71
C LEU A 36 -3.78 -4.24 -1.38
N LEU A 37 -2.53 -3.86 -1.13
CA LEU A 37 -1.45 -4.81 -0.89
C LEU A 37 -1.01 -4.90 0.57
N ASN A 38 -1.53 -4.03 1.42
CA ASN A 38 -1.32 -3.90 2.86
C ASN A 38 0.03 -4.43 3.36
N TRP A 39 0.14 -5.67 3.85
CA TRP A 39 1.39 -6.16 4.43
C TRP A 39 2.52 -6.27 3.40
N ILE A 40 2.19 -6.58 2.14
CA ILE A 40 3.20 -6.63 1.06
C ILE A 40 3.75 -5.23 0.80
N TRP A 41 2.85 -4.25 0.68
CA TRP A 41 3.24 -2.86 0.53
C TRP A 41 4.08 -2.40 1.72
N ALA A 42 3.71 -2.81 2.92
CA ALA A 42 4.39 -2.42 4.15
C ALA A 42 5.85 -2.86 4.17
N ILE A 43 6.11 -4.08 3.74
CA ILE A 43 7.48 -4.60 3.65
C ILE A 43 8.30 -3.75 2.66
N GLY A 44 7.74 -3.49 1.49
CA GLY A 44 8.44 -2.73 0.45
C GLY A 44 8.69 -1.27 0.81
N ASN A 45 7.91 -0.71 1.73
CA ASN A 45 7.99 0.70 2.10
C ASN A 45 8.50 0.92 3.53
N GLY A 46 9.04 -0.10 4.17
CA GLY A 46 9.63 0.02 5.48
C GLY A 46 8.63 0.31 6.59
N THR A 47 7.36 0.12 6.34
CA THR A 47 6.29 0.41 7.30
C THR A 47 5.86 -0.89 7.98
N TRP A 48 6.70 -1.37 8.88
CA TRP A 48 6.54 -2.70 9.48
C TRP A 48 5.25 -2.89 10.25
N ILE A 49 4.66 -1.80 10.77
CA ILE A 49 3.37 -1.88 11.47
C ILE A 49 2.27 -2.46 10.56
N GLY A 50 2.42 -2.31 9.25
CA GLY A 50 1.47 -2.88 8.29
C GLY A 50 1.40 -4.39 8.31
N LEU A 51 2.39 -5.05 8.92
CA LEU A 51 2.33 -6.51 9.11
C LEU A 51 1.19 -6.94 10.03
N LEU A 52 0.62 -6.02 10.81
CA LEU A 52 -0.57 -6.31 11.60
C LEU A 52 -1.77 -6.70 10.72
N ALA A 53 -1.71 -6.39 9.42
CA ALA A 53 -2.74 -6.84 8.48
C ALA A 53 -2.78 -8.37 8.35
N LEU A 54 -1.72 -9.06 8.74
CA LEU A 54 -1.70 -10.52 8.75
C LEU A 54 -2.44 -11.12 9.95
N VAL A 55 -2.76 -10.30 10.94
CA VAL A 55 -3.47 -10.78 12.13
C VAL A 55 -4.97 -10.84 11.83
N PRO A 56 -5.62 -12.02 12.02
CA PRO A 56 -7.06 -12.12 11.81
C PRO A 56 -7.81 -11.11 12.69
N GLY A 57 -8.79 -10.45 12.09
CA GLY A 57 -9.55 -9.40 12.77
C GLY A 57 -8.94 -8.01 12.66
N LEU A 58 -7.65 -7.89 12.36
CA LEU A 58 -7.00 -6.59 12.18
C LEU A 58 -6.78 -6.24 10.71
N ASN A 59 -7.00 -7.18 9.80
CA ASN A 59 -6.68 -6.98 8.39
C ASN A 59 -7.39 -5.76 7.80
N LEU A 60 -8.70 -5.69 7.93
CA LEU A 60 -9.46 -4.58 7.35
C LEU A 60 -9.14 -3.25 8.03
N ILE A 61 -9.00 -3.29 9.36
CA ILE A 61 -8.66 -2.09 10.13
C ILE A 61 -7.29 -1.56 9.66
N MET A 62 -6.31 -2.45 9.56
CA MET A 62 -4.97 -2.05 9.14
C MET A 62 -4.96 -1.58 7.69
N ALA A 63 -5.75 -2.21 6.81
CA ALA A 63 -5.86 -1.77 5.42
C ALA A 63 -6.37 -0.33 5.35
N ILE A 64 -7.38 0.01 6.13
CA ILE A 64 -7.93 1.37 6.19
C ILE A 64 -6.90 2.34 6.77
N VAL A 65 -6.21 1.95 7.83
CA VAL A 65 -5.16 2.77 8.42
C VAL A 65 -4.06 3.05 7.41
N LEU A 66 -3.64 2.04 6.65
CA LEU A 66 -2.61 2.21 5.63
C LEU A 66 -3.11 3.06 4.46
N LEU A 67 -4.39 3.00 4.14
CA LEU A 67 -4.97 3.88 3.12
C LEU A 67 -4.80 5.36 3.52
N ILE A 68 -5.03 5.66 4.78
CA ILE A 68 -5.01 7.04 5.29
C ILE A 68 -3.59 7.48 5.65
N LYS A 69 -2.82 6.61 6.29
CA LYS A 69 -1.51 6.96 6.85
C LYS A 69 -0.34 6.42 6.05
N GLY A 70 -0.58 5.60 5.03
CA GLY A 70 0.49 4.91 4.32
C GLY A 70 1.53 5.84 3.73
N ASN A 71 1.11 6.91 3.06
CA ASN A 71 2.03 7.85 2.46
C ASN A 71 2.92 8.53 3.51
N GLU A 72 2.32 8.96 4.61
CA GLU A 72 3.06 9.61 5.68
C GLU A 72 4.10 8.66 6.28
N TRP A 73 3.68 7.43 6.58
CA TRP A 73 4.57 6.45 7.19
C TRP A 73 5.67 6.00 6.24
N ALA A 74 5.34 5.79 4.96
CA ALA A 74 6.35 5.42 3.97
C ALA A 74 7.40 6.53 3.81
N TRP A 75 6.96 7.79 3.82
CA TRP A 75 7.89 8.92 3.75
C TRP A 75 8.80 8.96 4.98
N ARG A 76 8.25 8.74 6.17
CA ARG A 76 9.01 8.78 7.40
C ARG A 76 9.96 7.60 7.56
N ASN A 77 9.56 6.43 7.07
CA ASN A 77 10.27 5.18 7.36
C ASN A 77 11.32 4.83 6.32
N LYS A 78 11.30 5.45 5.16
CA LYS A 78 12.22 5.14 4.08
C LYS A 78 12.72 6.43 3.44
N GLN A 79 13.99 6.43 3.06
CA GLN A 79 14.60 7.58 2.38
C GLN A 79 14.19 7.57 0.91
N TRP A 80 13.74 8.73 0.42
CA TRP A 80 13.30 8.92 -0.96
C TRP A 80 14.12 10.02 -1.61
N ASP A 81 14.41 9.87 -2.89
CA ASP A 81 15.24 10.84 -3.61
C ASP A 81 14.51 12.17 -3.80
N SER A 82 13.20 12.11 -3.99
CA SER A 82 12.39 13.31 -4.21
C SER A 82 10.92 12.98 -3.97
N VAL A 83 10.08 14.02 -3.92
CA VAL A 83 8.63 13.84 -3.87
C VAL A 83 8.15 13.12 -5.13
N GLU A 84 8.70 13.48 -6.29
CA GLU A 84 8.32 12.85 -7.55
C GLU A 84 8.68 11.37 -7.57
N ALA A 85 9.85 11.01 -7.06
CA ALA A 85 10.26 9.61 -6.97
C ALA A 85 9.35 8.83 -6.04
N PHE A 86 8.96 9.43 -4.91
CA PHE A 86 8.01 8.82 -3.98
C PHE A 86 6.68 8.56 -4.67
N LYS A 87 6.13 9.58 -5.31
CA LYS A 87 4.83 9.48 -5.97
C LYS A 87 4.85 8.45 -7.10
N ALA A 88 5.94 8.40 -7.86
CA ALA A 88 6.09 7.42 -8.94
C ALA A 88 6.10 6.00 -8.38
N THR A 89 6.79 5.78 -7.28
CA THR A 89 6.85 4.46 -6.63
C THR A 89 5.49 4.08 -6.06
N GLN A 90 4.80 5.00 -5.40
CA GLN A 90 3.48 4.71 -4.85
C GLN A 90 2.47 4.43 -5.96
N ARG A 91 2.61 5.10 -7.11
CA ARG A 91 1.76 4.79 -8.26
C ARG A 91 1.99 3.37 -8.76
N LYS A 92 3.24 2.92 -8.78
CA LYS A 92 3.54 1.53 -9.17
C LYS A 92 2.90 0.53 -8.21
N TRP A 93 2.92 0.83 -6.92
CA TRP A 93 2.25 -0.01 -5.92
C TRP A 93 0.73 -0.05 -6.16
N MET A 94 0.14 1.10 -6.46
CA MET A 94 -1.29 1.17 -6.76
C MET A 94 -1.64 0.33 -7.99
N ILE A 95 -0.86 0.48 -9.05
CA ILE A 95 -1.07 -0.27 -10.29
C ILE A 95 -0.93 -1.76 -10.03
N ALA A 96 0.10 -2.17 -9.31
CA ALA A 96 0.29 -3.57 -8.95
C ALA A 96 -0.89 -4.10 -8.13
N GLY A 97 -1.36 -3.31 -7.18
CA GLY A 97 -2.52 -3.68 -6.38
C GLY A 97 -3.79 -3.83 -7.22
N LEU A 98 -4.00 -2.90 -8.15
CA LEU A 98 -5.17 -2.96 -9.04
C LEU A 98 -5.10 -4.16 -9.97
N VAL A 99 -3.91 -4.48 -10.49
CA VAL A 99 -3.72 -5.64 -11.35
C VAL A 99 -4.01 -6.92 -10.57
N ILE A 100 -3.48 -7.04 -9.37
CA ILE A 100 -3.71 -8.22 -8.52
C ILE A 100 -5.19 -8.33 -8.16
N LEU A 101 -5.84 -7.22 -7.86
CA LEU A 101 -7.27 -7.21 -7.58
C LEU A 101 -8.06 -7.67 -8.79
N ALA A 102 -7.74 -7.17 -9.99
CA ALA A 102 -8.42 -7.56 -11.22
C ALA A 102 -8.25 -9.07 -11.49
N ILE A 103 -7.04 -9.58 -11.32
CA ILE A 103 -6.75 -11.01 -11.48
C ILE A 103 -7.58 -11.81 -10.46
N GLY A 104 -7.62 -11.37 -9.21
CA GLY A 104 -8.40 -12.02 -8.16
C GLY A 104 -9.88 -12.04 -8.46
N ILE A 105 -10.43 -10.95 -9.00
CA ILE A 105 -11.84 -10.87 -9.38
C ILE A 105 -12.12 -11.84 -10.53
N VAL A 106 -11.27 -11.87 -11.55
CA VAL A 106 -11.44 -12.78 -12.69
C VAL A 106 -11.42 -14.23 -12.22
N PHE A 107 -10.41 -14.62 -11.44
CA PHE A 107 -10.32 -15.98 -10.93
C PHE A 107 -11.46 -16.31 -9.98
N GLY A 108 -11.89 -15.38 -9.15
CA GLY A 108 -13.00 -15.55 -8.24
C GLY A 108 -14.30 -15.77 -8.98
N CYS A 109 -14.57 -14.95 -9.99
CA CYS A 109 -15.77 -15.09 -10.82
C CYS A 109 -15.75 -16.41 -11.58
N LEU A 110 -14.62 -16.76 -12.16
CA LEU A 110 -14.47 -18.01 -12.91
C LEU A 110 -14.67 -19.21 -12.01
N SER A 111 -14.06 -19.21 -10.83
CA SER A 111 -14.21 -20.27 -9.85
C SER A 111 -15.66 -20.38 -9.36
N GLY A 112 -16.32 -19.23 -9.16
CA GLY A 112 -17.72 -19.18 -8.76
C GLY A 112 -18.64 -19.77 -9.81
N VAL A 113 -18.39 -19.45 -11.08
CA VAL A 113 -19.19 -20.02 -12.19
C VAL A 113 -18.96 -21.53 -12.28
N LEU A 114 -17.72 -21.99 -12.26
CA LEU A 114 -17.42 -23.42 -12.32
C LEU A 114 -17.94 -24.16 -11.11
N GLY A 115 -17.84 -23.57 -9.92
CA GLY A 115 -18.38 -24.15 -8.71
C GLY A 115 -19.90 -24.22 -8.73
N GLY A 116 -20.54 -23.17 -9.27
CA GLY A 116 -21.99 -23.13 -9.43
C GLY A 116 -22.47 -24.21 -10.40
N ILE A 117 -21.78 -24.40 -11.52
CA ILE A 117 -22.11 -25.45 -12.49
C ILE A 117 -21.94 -26.81 -11.86
N ALA A 118 -20.82 -27.05 -11.19
CA ALA A 118 -20.56 -28.32 -10.52
C ALA A 118 -21.59 -28.58 -9.43
N GLY A 119 -21.97 -27.58 -8.66
CA GLY A 119 -22.98 -27.68 -7.61
C GLY A 119 -24.36 -28.00 -8.17
N SER A 120 -24.75 -27.33 -9.26
CA SER A 120 -26.03 -27.62 -9.89
C SER A 120 -26.07 -29.04 -10.49
N SER A 121 -24.95 -29.50 -11.05
CA SER A 121 -24.88 -30.88 -11.54
C SER A 121 -25.04 -31.90 -10.42
N GLY A 122 -24.46 -31.59 -9.24
CA GLY A 122 -24.58 -32.48 -8.09
C GLY A 122 -25.96 -32.48 -7.45
N SER A 123 -26.75 -31.44 -7.65
CA SER A 123 -28.06 -31.29 -7.02
C SER A 123 -29.18 -31.95 -7.79
N THR A 124 -28.91 -32.58 -8.93
CA THR A 124 -29.92 -33.24 -9.74
C THR A 124 -30.22 -34.68 -9.30
N ALA A 125 -29.60 -35.14 -8.25
CA ALA A 125 -29.92 -36.47 -7.72
C ALA A 125 -31.34 -36.49 -7.17
N PRO A 126 -32.10 -37.52 -7.45
CA PRO A 126 -33.48 -37.63 -6.98
C PRO A 126 -33.59 -37.78 -5.49
#